data_d36e0faba0104a1c934f606fbdd59fe0
#
_entry.id   d36e0faba0104a1c934f606fbdd59fe0
#
_cell.length_a   1.000
_cell.length_b   1.000
_cell.length_c   1.000
_cell.angle_alpha   90.00
_cell.angle_beta   90.00
_cell.angle_gamma   90.00
#
_symmetry.space_group_name_H-M   'P 1'
#
loop_
_entity.id
_entity.type
_entity.pdbx_description
1 polymer ?
#
loop_
_entity_poly.entity_id
_entity_poly.type
_entity_poly.pdbx_seq_one_letter_code
_entity_poly.pdbx_strand_id
1 'polypeptide(L)'
;MKTHMDYVIKTIESYNQDRGTGKSLLKKGKESSVCSYIEELDSSCFVCDKIADTIERYVDTIFYMYKHDNEFKKTLSGCKGFCTNHYGLLMKKASEKLGGGDYTEFTELITSLYLDNMKRVRDDVEWFINKFDHKYADAPWKNAKDSLVRATLKDTGCKLS
;
A
#
# COMPACT_ATOMS: atom_id res chain seq x y z
N MET A 1 -4.75 16.91 -11.44
CA MET A 1 -4.20 16.05 -12.51
C MET A 1 -3.96 16.83 -13.81
N LYS A 2 -4.96 17.49 -14.43
CA LYS A 2 -4.79 18.24 -15.68
C LYS A 2 -3.63 19.25 -15.62
N THR A 3 -3.59 20.09 -14.60
CA THR A 3 -2.56 21.14 -14.41
C THR A 3 -1.14 20.55 -14.30
N HIS A 4 -1.01 19.37 -13.72
CA HIS A 4 0.28 18.68 -13.64
C HIS A 4 0.69 18.12 -15.01
N MET A 5 -0.23 17.54 -15.76
CA MET A 5 0.03 17.08 -17.14
C MET A 5 0.41 18.24 -18.05
N ASP A 6 -0.29 19.36 -17.96
CA ASP A 6 0.03 20.59 -18.72
C ASP A 6 1.44 21.10 -18.40
N TYR A 7 1.87 21.01 -17.12
CA TYR A 7 3.22 21.38 -16.70
C TYR A 7 4.27 20.42 -17.30
N VAL A 8 4.06 19.10 -17.20
CA VAL A 8 4.98 18.10 -17.76
C VAL A 8 5.13 18.28 -19.27
N ILE A 9 4.01 18.46 -20.00
CA ILE A 9 4.02 18.69 -21.45
C ILE A 9 4.89 19.92 -21.78
N LYS A 10 4.62 21.08 -21.15
CA LYS A 10 5.37 22.31 -21.42
C LYS A 10 6.85 22.15 -21.10
N THR A 11 7.20 21.43 -20.03
CA THR A 11 8.61 21.23 -19.66
C THR A 11 9.32 20.37 -20.71
N ILE A 12 8.72 19.28 -21.16
CA ILE A 12 9.31 18.42 -22.21
C ILE A 12 9.40 19.18 -23.55
N GLU A 13 8.39 19.97 -23.90
CA GLU A 13 8.41 20.80 -25.11
C GLU A 13 9.57 21.81 -25.07
N SER A 14 9.83 22.46 -23.92
CA SER A 14 10.95 23.40 -23.77
C SER A 14 12.31 22.71 -23.98
N TYR A 15 12.51 21.50 -23.45
CA TYR A 15 13.72 20.73 -23.68
C TYR A 15 13.93 20.34 -25.16
N ASN A 16 12.84 20.11 -25.89
CA ASN A 16 12.92 19.81 -27.31
C ASN A 16 13.22 21.04 -28.18
N GLN A 17 12.74 22.23 -27.78
CA GLN A 17 13.03 23.49 -28.49
C GLN A 17 14.50 23.90 -28.35
N ASP A 18 15.11 23.69 -27.18
CA ASP A 18 16.53 23.97 -26.94
C ASP A 18 17.46 23.05 -27.77
N ARG A 19 17.01 21.89 -28.18
CA ARG A 19 17.73 20.99 -29.11
C ARG A 19 17.77 21.50 -30.54
N GLY A 20 16.79 22.33 -30.95
CA GLY A 20 16.67 22.86 -32.32
C GLY A 20 17.61 24.03 -32.61
N THR A 21 18.19 24.67 -31.63
CA THR A 21 19.06 25.83 -31.77
C THR A 21 20.56 25.49 -31.84
N GLY A 22 20.88 24.45 -32.55
CA GLY A 22 22.18 23.91 -32.90
C GLY A 22 23.42 24.67 -32.41
N LYS A 23 24.08 24.15 -31.41
CA LYS A 23 25.54 24.19 -31.18
C LYS A 23 25.88 23.28 -29.98
N SER A 24 25.98 21.99 -30.19
CA SER A 24 26.86 21.13 -29.41
C SER A 24 27.04 19.75 -30.03
N LEU A 25 27.76 19.70 -31.14
CA LEU A 25 28.56 18.53 -31.50
C LEU A 25 29.70 18.47 -30.47
N LEU A 26 29.78 17.35 -29.72
CA LEU A 26 30.83 17.03 -28.73
C LEU A 26 30.55 17.40 -27.27
N LYS A 27 29.57 16.72 -26.65
CA LYS A 27 29.67 16.32 -25.22
C LYS A 27 29.00 14.95 -25.01
N LYS A 28 29.76 13.92 -25.32
CA LYS A 28 29.54 12.57 -24.79
C LYS A 28 29.80 12.67 -23.28
N GLY A 29 28.74 12.60 -22.43
CA GLY A 29 28.92 12.53 -20.97
C GLY A 29 28.03 13.41 -20.10
N LYS A 30 27.07 14.18 -20.64
CA LYS A 30 25.97 14.72 -19.85
C LYS A 30 24.71 13.93 -20.14
N GLU A 31 24.20 13.24 -19.14
CA GLU A 31 22.80 12.78 -19.11
C GLU A 31 21.92 13.88 -19.67
N SER A 32 21.05 13.55 -20.61
CA SER A 32 20.15 14.54 -21.19
C SER A 32 19.31 15.13 -20.05
N SER A 33 19.20 16.46 -19.99
CA SER A 33 18.37 17.16 -18.99
C SER A 33 16.92 16.64 -18.93
N VAL A 34 16.44 16.02 -20.03
CA VAL A 34 15.17 15.32 -20.08
C VAL A 34 15.20 14.04 -19.25
N CYS A 35 16.30 13.26 -19.30
CA CYS A 35 16.41 12.03 -18.49
C CYS A 35 16.37 12.35 -17.01
N SER A 36 17.17 13.32 -16.55
CA SER A 36 17.16 13.76 -15.15
C SER A 36 15.79 14.27 -14.70
N TYR A 37 15.07 14.97 -15.56
CA TYR A 37 13.71 15.43 -15.28
C TYR A 37 12.71 14.26 -15.17
N ILE A 38 12.83 13.24 -16.04
CA ILE A 38 11.98 12.04 -15.98
C ILE A 38 12.30 11.23 -14.74
N GLU A 39 13.58 11.09 -14.35
CA GLU A 39 13.96 10.42 -13.10
C GLU A 39 13.42 11.15 -11.86
N GLU A 40 13.41 12.48 -11.86
CA GLU A 40 12.79 13.29 -10.82
C GLU A 40 11.27 13.07 -10.76
N LEU A 41 10.59 13.02 -11.92
CA LEU A 41 9.16 12.71 -12.02
C LEU A 41 8.84 11.29 -11.55
N ASP A 42 9.69 10.31 -11.89
CA ASP A 42 9.50 8.90 -11.48
C ASP A 42 9.71 8.73 -9.97
N SER A 43 10.57 9.55 -9.36
CA SER A 43 10.81 9.54 -7.92
C SER A 43 9.70 10.18 -7.10
N SER A 44 8.85 11.01 -7.71
CA SER A 44 7.74 11.71 -7.06
C SER A 44 6.46 11.62 -7.89
N CYS A 45 5.41 11.01 -7.32
CA CYS A 45 4.10 10.96 -7.93
C CYS A 45 3.10 11.76 -7.10
N PHE A 46 2.59 12.86 -7.64
CA PHE A 46 1.59 13.70 -6.95
C PHE A 46 0.41 12.89 -6.40
N VAL A 47 -0.05 11.89 -7.13
CA VAL A 47 -1.17 11.02 -6.67
C VAL A 47 -0.71 10.14 -5.50
N CYS A 48 0.48 9.53 -5.61
CA CYS A 48 1.05 8.71 -4.55
C CYS A 48 1.30 9.53 -3.27
N ASP A 49 1.84 10.75 -3.41
CA ASP A 49 2.08 11.66 -2.29
C ASP A 49 0.77 12.04 -1.59
N LYS A 50 -0.28 12.34 -2.37
CA LYS A 50 -1.62 12.64 -1.82
C LYS A 50 -2.26 11.44 -1.15
N ILE A 51 -2.05 10.24 -1.66
CA ILE A 51 -2.49 8.99 -1.01
C ILE A 51 -1.73 8.80 0.29
N ALA A 52 -0.41 8.96 0.30
CA ALA A 52 0.42 8.84 1.49
C ALA A 52 0.00 9.83 2.59
N ASP A 53 -0.16 11.13 2.25
CA ASP A 53 -0.67 12.16 3.17
C ASP A 53 -2.05 11.81 3.76
N THR A 54 -2.91 11.19 2.94
CA THR A 54 -4.25 10.81 3.36
C THR A 54 -4.21 9.60 4.31
N ILE A 55 -3.38 8.61 3.99
CA ILE A 55 -3.16 7.44 4.85
C ILE A 55 -2.58 7.87 6.19
N GLU A 56 -1.63 8.80 6.22
CA GLU A 56 -1.05 9.29 7.47
C GLU A 56 -2.11 9.94 8.37
N ARG A 57 -2.99 10.75 7.81
CA ARG A 57 -4.14 11.34 8.56
C ARG A 57 -5.11 10.28 9.07
N TYR A 58 -5.38 9.23 8.30
CA TYR A 58 -6.21 8.11 8.79
C TYR A 58 -5.53 7.36 9.92
N VAL A 59 -4.23 7.13 9.83
CA VAL A 59 -3.45 6.50 10.90
C VAL A 59 -3.49 7.35 12.18
N ASP A 60 -3.31 8.67 12.08
CA ASP A 60 -3.46 9.58 13.23
C ASP A 60 -4.86 9.52 13.85
N THR A 61 -5.89 9.45 13.01
CA THR A 61 -7.28 9.29 13.46
C THR A 61 -7.48 7.96 14.20
N ILE A 62 -6.91 6.86 13.70
CA ILE A 62 -6.97 5.54 14.37
C ILE A 62 -6.39 5.63 15.79
N PHE A 63 -5.21 6.22 15.96
CA PHE A 63 -4.60 6.36 17.29
C PHE A 63 -5.36 7.30 18.20
N TYR A 64 -5.90 8.40 17.66
CA TYR A 64 -6.75 9.31 18.43
C TYR A 64 -8.00 8.59 18.93
N MET A 65 -8.73 7.90 18.05
CA MET A 65 -9.95 7.16 18.42
C MET A 65 -9.63 5.99 19.38
N TYR A 66 -8.52 5.30 19.17
CA TYR A 66 -8.08 4.22 20.05
C TYR A 66 -7.90 4.69 21.49
N LYS A 67 -7.40 5.91 21.69
CA LYS A 67 -7.23 6.51 23.05
C LYS A 67 -8.53 7.01 23.67
N HIS A 68 -9.46 7.50 22.85
CA HIS A 68 -10.58 8.31 23.34
C HIS A 68 -11.97 7.69 23.12
N ASP A 69 -12.05 6.59 22.34
CA ASP A 69 -13.32 5.96 21.96
C ASP A 69 -13.30 4.44 22.22
N ASN A 70 -14.00 4.03 23.27
CA ASN A 70 -14.13 2.60 23.63
C ASN A 70 -14.97 1.81 22.61
N GLU A 71 -15.91 2.43 21.91
CA GLU A 71 -16.70 1.79 20.85
C GLU A 71 -15.79 1.50 19.65
N PHE A 72 -14.88 2.42 19.32
CA PHE A 72 -13.88 2.21 18.31
C PHE A 72 -12.94 1.04 18.66
N LYS A 73 -12.47 0.93 19.90
CA LYS A 73 -11.66 -0.22 20.35
C LYS A 73 -12.37 -1.56 20.10
N LYS A 74 -13.67 -1.65 20.42
CA LYS A 74 -14.49 -2.84 20.15
C LYS A 74 -14.62 -3.13 18.66
N THR A 75 -14.88 -2.11 17.85
CA THR A 75 -14.98 -2.22 16.40
C THR A 75 -13.67 -2.68 15.79
N LEU A 76 -12.55 -2.12 16.25
CA LEU A 76 -11.20 -2.49 15.81
C LEU A 76 -10.90 -3.95 16.16
N SER A 77 -11.22 -4.40 17.36
CA SER A 77 -10.99 -5.80 17.78
C SER A 77 -11.82 -6.82 16.99
N GLY A 78 -12.95 -6.42 16.42
CA GLY A 78 -13.80 -7.25 15.56
C GLY A 78 -13.46 -7.20 14.07
N CYS A 79 -12.49 -6.41 13.64
CA CYS A 79 -12.17 -6.24 12.23
C CYS A 79 -11.39 -7.43 11.64
N LYS A 80 -11.36 -7.52 10.30
CA LYS A 80 -10.60 -8.58 9.59
C LYS A 80 -9.10 -8.28 9.47
N GLY A 81 -8.58 -7.40 10.30
CA GLY A 81 -7.17 -7.01 10.30
C GLY A 81 -6.75 -6.24 9.03
N PHE A 82 -5.47 -6.02 8.90
CA PHE A 82 -4.84 -5.16 7.89
C PHE A 82 -4.05 -6.00 6.88
N CYS A 83 -3.68 -5.42 5.74
CA CYS A 83 -2.66 -6.00 4.87
C CYS A 83 -1.27 -5.79 5.50
N THR A 84 -0.27 -6.52 5.01
CA THR A 84 1.10 -6.51 5.53
C THR A 84 1.68 -5.10 5.62
N ASN A 85 1.49 -4.29 4.57
CA ASN A 85 1.99 -2.91 4.53
C ASN A 85 1.34 -2.02 5.59
N HIS A 86 0.00 -2.08 5.73
CA HIS A 86 -0.70 -1.27 6.74
C HIS A 86 -0.45 -1.78 8.15
N TYR A 87 -0.29 -3.10 8.36
CA TYR A 87 0.16 -3.65 9.64
C TYR A 87 1.53 -3.08 10.04
N GLY A 88 2.51 -3.12 9.13
CA GLY A 88 3.84 -2.56 9.37
C GLY A 88 3.81 -1.06 9.66
N LEU A 89 2.98 -0.29 8.92
CA LEU A 89 2.79 1.14 9.14
C LEU A 89 2.21 1.43 10.53
N LEU A 90 1.17 0.69 10.94
CA LEU A 90 0.56 0.85 12.27
C LEU A 90 1.53 0.50 13.39
N MET A 91 2.31 -0.58 13.25
CA MET A 91 3.33 -0.96 14.22
C MET A 91 4.41 0.11 14.38
N LYS A 92 4.90 0.66 13.26
CA LYS A 92 5.88 1.76 13.27
C LYS A 92 5.32 3.00 13.96
N LYS A 93 4.12 3.43 13.55
CA LYS A 93 3.49 4.64 14.10
C LYS A 93 3.02 4.48 15.55
N ALA A 94 2.71 3.27 16.00
CA ALA A 94 2.35 3.00 17.40
C ALA A 94 3.44 3.43 18.35
N SER A 95 4.72 3.18 18.02
CA SER A 95 5.86 3.58 18.85
C SER A 95 6.03 5.10 18.98
N GLU A 96 5.53 5.87 17.99
CA GLU A 96 5.58 7.33 17.96
C GLU A 96 4.37 7.97 18.68
N LYS A 97 3.20 7.32 18.62
CA LYS A 97 1.90 7.90 19.00
C LYS A 97 1.35 7.39 20.33
N LEU A 98 1.76 6.19 20.75
CA LEU A 98 1.30 5.55 21.98
C LEU A 98 2.45 5.39 22.96
N GLY A 99 2.15 5.41 24.25
CA GLY A 99 3.11 5.15 25.31
C GLY A 99 2.59 4.15 26.34
N GLY A 100 3.51 3.54 27.10
CA GLY A 100 3.17 2.67 28.20
C GLY A 100 2.24 1.50 27.85
N GLY A 101 1.19 1.35 28.66
CA GLY A 101 0.22 0.28 28.50
C GLY A 101 -0.57 0.32 27.18
N ASP A 102 -0.92 1.52 26.70
CA ASP A 102 -1.67 1.67 25.44
C ASP A 102 -0.87 1.13 24.23
N TYR A 103 0.45 1.34 24.23
CA TYR A 103 1.32 0.79 23.20
C TYR A 103 1.30 -0.74 23.19
N THR A 104 1.46 -1.35 24.34
CA THR A 104 1.47 -2.82 24.48
C THR A 104 0.13 -3.40 24.07
N GLU A 105 -0.97 -2.87 24.63
CA GLU A 105 -2.33 -3.32 24.32
C GLU A 105 -2.64 -3.22 22.82
N PHE A 106 -2.32 -2.08 22.20
CA PHE A 106 -2.56 -1.85 20.77
C PHE A 106 -1.75 -2.81 19.89
N THR A 107 -0.46 -2.96 20.16
CA THR A 107 0.44 -3.78 19.34
C THR A 107 0.10 -5.26 19.45
N GLU A 108 -0.28 -5.76 20.64
CA GLU A 108 -0.78 -7.11 20.84
C GLU A 108 -2.08 -7.35 20.06
N LEU A 109 -3.05 -6.42 20.17
CA LEU A 109 -4.32 -6.49 19.44
C LEU A 109 -4.10 -6.55 17.94
N ILE A 110 -3.34 -5.61 17.38
CA ILE A 110 -3.11 -5.54 15.92
C ILE A 110 -2.36 -6.76 15.42
N THR A 111 -1.40 -7.27 16.19
CA THR A 111 -0.64 -8.47 15.85
C THR A 111 -1.54 -9.72 15.86
N SER A 112 -2.39 -9.87 16.85
CA SER A 112 -3.36 -10.97 16.92
C SER A 112 -4.31 -10.93 15.71
N LEU A 113 -4.91 -9.76 15.43
CA LEU A 113 -5.80 -9.56 14.29
C LEU A 113 -5.10 -9.88 12.94
N TYR A 114 -3.86 -9.44 12.78
CA TYR A 114 -3.08 -9.72 11.58
C TYR A 114 -2.82 -11.23 11.43
N LEU A 115 -2.30 -11.89 12.45
CA LEU A 115 -1.96 -13.31 12.41
C LEU A 115 -3.19 -14.20 12.21
N ASP A 116 -4.28 -13.95 12.92
CA ASP A 116 -5.50 -14.75 12.81
C ASP A 116 -6.12 -14.66 11.41
N ASN A 117 -6.11 -13.46 10.84
CA ASN A 117 -6.61 -13.30 9.47
C ASN A 117 -5.65 -13.86 8.41
N MET A 118 -4.33 -13.79 8.61
CA MET A 118 -3.36 -14.43 7.73
C MET A 118 -3.52 -15.96 7.76
N LYS A 119 -3.66 -16.56 8.95
CA LYS A 119 -3.92 -18.00 9.10
C LYS A 119 -5.21 -18.41 8.37
N ARG A 120 -6.29 -17.66 8.58
CA ARG A 120 -7.57 -17.92 7.90
C ARG A 120 -7.44 -17.86 6.38
N VAL A 121 -6.78 -16.86 5.83
CA VAL A 121 -6.58 -16.74 4.38
C VAL A 121 -5.68 -17.86 3.86
N ARG A 122 -4.61 -18.22 4.57
CA ARG A 122 -3.76 -19.37 4.25
C ARG A 122 -4.57 -20.67 4.15
N ASP A 123 -5.41 -20.94 5.14
CA ASP A 123 -6.22 -22.17 5.18
C ASP A 123 -7.24 -22.19 4.01
N ASP A 124 -7.81 -21.05 3.64
CA ASP A 124 -8.68 -20.92 2.48
C ASP A 124 -7.91 -21.16 1.16
N VAL A 125 -6.65 -20.70 1.05
CA VAL A 125 -5.77 -20.97 -0.11
C VAL A 125 -5.39 -22.44 -0.16
N GLU A 126 -5.05 -23.06 0.96
CA GLU A 126 -4.76 -24.48 1.04
C GLU A 126 -5.97 -25.30 0.56
N TRP A 127 -7.19 -24.94 1.00
CA TRP A 127 -8.41 -25.59 0.53
C TRP A 127 -8.65 -25.36 -0.98
N PHE A 128 -8.35 -24.17 -1.50
CA PHE A 128 -8.39 -23.91 -2.93
C PHE A 128 -7.46 -24.84 -3.71
N ILE A 129 -6.23 -25.03 -3.26
CA ILE A 129 -5.25 -25.94 -3.89
C ILE A 129 -5.77 -27.38 -3.83
N ASN A 130 -6.27 -27.84 -2.68
CA ASN A 130 -6.78 -29.18 -2.49
C ASN A 130 -7.98 -29.49 -3.41
N LYS A 131 -8.76 -28.49 -3.83
CA LYS A 131 -9.89 -28.68 -4.76
C LYS A 131 -9.49 -29.16 -6.15
N PHE A 132 -8.22 -29.06 -6.53
CA PHE A 132 -7.71 -29.62 -7.78
C PHE A 132 -7.32 -31.11 -7.67
N ASP A 133 -7.31 -31.68 -6.47
CA ASP A 133 -7.19 -33.11 -6.28
C ASP A 133 -8.56 -33.76 -6.47
N HIS A 134 -8.61 -34.83 -7.30
CA HIS A 134 -9.86 -35.62 -7.57
C HIS A 134 -10.55 -36.11 -6.29
N LYS A 135 -9.78 -36.37 -5.23
CA LYS A 135 -10.27 -36.78 -3.92
C LYS A 135 -11.24 -35.77 -3.29
N TYR A 136 -11.07 -34.47 -3.62
CA TYR A 136 -11.88 -33.39 -3.07
C TYR A 136 -12.82 -32.77 -4.12
N ALA A 137 -12.94 -33.34 -5.32
CA ALA A 137 -13.70 -32.77 -6.43
C ALA A 137 -15.14 -32.43 -6.04
N ASP A 138 -15.82 -33.35 -5.36
CA ASP A 138 -17.23 -33.21 -4.95
C ASP A 138 -17.42 -32.44 -3.63
N ALA A 139 -16.35 -32.13 -2.91
CA ALA A 139 -16.44 -31.39 -1.66
C ALA A 139 -16.82 -29.91 -1.90
N PRO A 140 -17.53 -29.25 -0.96
CA PRO A 140 -17.91 -27.84 -1.12
C PRO A 140 -16.68 -26.91 -1.13
N TRP A 141 -16.73 -25.85 -1.93
CA TRP A 141 -15.67 -24.85 -2.04
C TRP A 141 -15.44 -24.03 -0.76
N LYS A 142 -16.42 -24.00 0.15
CA LYS A 142 -16.37 -23.15 1.34
C LYS A 142 -16.03 -21.69 0.95
N ASN A 143 -15.06 -21.08 1.62
CA ASN A 143 -14.60 -19.71 1.36
C ASN A 143 -13.37 -19.65 0.43
N ALA A 144 -13.05 -20.73 -0.28
CA ALA A 144 -11.79 -20.81 -1.03
C ALA A 144 -11.81 -20.13 -2.40
N LYS A 145 -12.98 -19.90 -3.02
CA LYS A 145 -13.08 -19.44 -4.41
C LYS A 145 -12.34 -18.13 -4.70
N ASP A 146 -12.35 -17.21 -3.75
CA ASP A 146 -11.70 -15.90 -3.82
C ASP A 146 -10.41 -15.81 -2.99
N SER A 147 -9.92 -16.95 -2.48
CA SER A 147 -8.81 -16.99 -1.53
C SER A 147 -7.51 -16.42 -2.11
N LEU A 148 -7.22 -16.65 -3.39
CA LEU A 148 -6.02 -16.11 -4.06
C LEU A 148 -6.05 -14.58 -4.12
N VAL A 149 -7.21 -14.00 -4.47
CA VAL A 149 -7.38 -12.53 -4.49
C VAL A 149 -7.21 -11.97 -3.07
N ARG A 150 -7.81 -12.62 -2.07
CA ARG A 150 -7.66 -12.19 -0.66
C ARG A 150 -6.22 -12.33 -0.17
N ALA A 151 -5.51 -13.39 -0.57
CA ALA A 151 -4.11 -13.58 -0.23
C ALA A 151 -3.25 -12.46 -0.82
N THR A 152 -3.40 -12.15 -2.10
CA THR A 152 -2.70 -11.04 -2.74
C THR A 152 -2.99 -9.71 -2.06
N LEU A 153 -4.28 -9.42 -1.76
CA LEU A 153 -4.65 -8.19 -1.05
C LEU A 153 -4.04 -8.11 0.35
N LYS A 154 -3.91 -9.24 1.05
CA LYS A 154 -3.29 -9.28 2.38
C LYS A 154 -1.78 -9.10 2.32
N ASP A 155 -1.13 -9.67 1.32
CA ASP A 155 0.32 -9.60 1.17
C ASP A 155 0.78 -8.24 0.63
N THR A 156 0.23 -7.80 -0.48
CA THR A 156 0.70 -6.60 -1.20
C THR A 156 -0.12 -5.34 -0.95
N GLY A 157 -1.35 -5.46 -0.45
CA GLY A 157 -2.29 -4.35 -0.31
C GLY A 157 -2.90 -3.87 -1.64
N CYS A 158 -2.57 -4.52 -2.77
CA CYS A 158 -3.05 -4.15 -4.10
C CYS A 158 -4.14 -5.12 -4.58
N LYS A 159 -5.18 -4.58 -5.25
CA LYS A 159 -6.10 -5.41 -6.03
C LYS A 159 -5.41 -5.83 -7.32
N LEU A 160 -5.54 -7.12 -7.66
CA LEU A 160 -5.31 -7.56 -9.04
C LEU A 160 -6.42 -6.94 -9.91
N SER A 161 -6.05 -6.12 -10.85
CA SER A 161 -6.94 -5.55 -11.86
C SER A 161 -7.28 -6.58 -12.94
#